data_43cf8648464c667965b075f55f6702e5
#
_entry.id   43cf8648464c667965b075f55f6702e5
#
_cell.length_a   1.000
_cell.length_b   1.000
_cell.length_c   1.000
_cell.angle_alpha   90.00
_cell.angle_beta   90.00
_cell.angle_gamma   90.00
#
_symmetry.space_group_name_H-M   'P 1'
#
loop_
_entity.id
_entity.type
_entity.pdbx_description
1 polymer ?
#
loop_
_entity_poly.entity_id
_entity_poly.type
_entity_poly.pdbx_seq_one_letter_code
_entity_poly.pdbx_strand_id
1 'polypeptide(L)'
;MEHITPQELSTLLRKNKINLVDVRKDHEVKQGIIEGAIHIPMSLVNEWLPAQNIDNHWVFYCHVGVRSAKVGLIAKNLGFKNIYNLSGGVVAWCQSDFELIKL
;
A
#
# COMPACT_ATOMS: atom_id res chain seq x y z
N MET A 1 6.58 -7.32 9.11
CA MET A 1 6.29 -6.62 7.82
C MET A 1 7.20 -7.17 6.75
N GLU A 2 6.64 -7.58 5.64
CA GLU A 2 7.41 -8.05 4.49
C GLU A 2 7.51 -6.95 3.44
N HIS A 3 8.70 -6.84 2.82
CA HIS A 3 8.88 -5.96 1.66
C HIS A 3 8.74 -6.81 0.42
N ILE A 4 7.81 -6.44 -0.46
CA ILE A 4 7.49 -7.21 -1.66
C ILE A 4 7.79 -6.41 -2.92
N THR A 5 8.13 -7.13 -4.00
CA THR A 5 8.37 -6.54 -5.31
C THR A 5 7.06 -6.23 -6.03
N PRO A 6 7.08 -5.39 -7.08
CA PRO A 6 5.91 -5.21 -7.93
C PRO A 6 5.35 -6.52 -8.49
N GLN A 7 6.21 -7.45 -8.88
CA GLN A 7 5.79 -8.75 -9.41
C GLN A 7 5.07 -9.57 -8.35
N GLU A 8 5.60 -9.56 -7.13
CA GLU A 8 4.97 -10.26 -6.00
C GLU A 8 3.61 -9.64 -5.67
N LEU A 9 3.52 -8.30 -5.67
CA LEU A 9 2.24 -7.62 -5.45
C LEU A 9 1.23 -7.98 -6.54
N SER A 10 1.65 -7.94 -7.81
CA SER A 10 0.78 -8.32 -8.92
C SER A 10 0.21 -9.73 -8.74
N THR A 11 1.05 -10.67 -8.29
CA THR A 11 0.62 -12.04 -8.01
C THR A 11 -0.37 -12.09 -6.85
N LEU A 12 -0.10 -11.37 -5.76
CA LEU A 12 -1.00 -11.33 -4.61
C LEU A 12 -2.37 -10.76 -4.98
N LEU A 13 -2.39 -9.70 -5.79
CA LEU A 13 -3.64 -9.07 -6.22
C LEU A 13 -4.53 -10.03 -7.01
N ARG A 14 -3.92 -10.96 -7.76
CA ARG A 14 -4.67 -11.94 -8.56
C ARG A 14 -5.16 -13.13 -7.74
N LYS A 15 -4.42 -13.53 -6.71
CA LYS A 15 -4.67 -14.80 -6.00
C LYS A 15 -5.42 -14.63 -4.69
N ASN A 16 -5.27 -13.50 -4.03
CA ASN A 16 -5.75 -13.33 -2.66
C ASN A 16 -6.58 -12.07 -2.52
N LYS A 17 -7.47 -12.10 -1.54
CA LYS A 17 -8.11 -10.86 -1.08
C LYS A 17 -7.11 -10.11 -0.23
N ILE A 18 -6.60 -9.01 -0.74
CA ILE A 18 -5.73 -8.12 0.01
C ILE A 18 -6.32 -6.72 0.00
N ASN A 19 -5.99 -5.98 1.04
CA ASN A 19 -6.32 -4.56 1.12
C ASN A 19 -5.09 -3.78 0.71
N LEU A 20 -5.20 -3.08 -0.41
CA LEU A 20 -4.12 -2.26 -0.95
C LEU A 20 -4.38 -0.81 -0.61
N VAL A 21 -3.44 -0.16 0.07
CA VAL A 21 -3.61 1.21 0.56
C VAL A 21 -2.51 2.11 0.02
N ASP A 22 -2.93 3.15 -0.69
CA ASP A 22 -2.05 4.22 -1.15
C ASP A 22 -2.01 5.29 -0.06
N VAL A 23 -0.83 5.53 0.51
CA VAL A 23 -0.67 6.50 1.61
C VAL A 23 -0.09 7.83 1.17
N ARG A 24 -0.04 8.06 -0.15
CA ARG A 24 0.48 9.31 -0.72
C ARG A 24 -0.48 10.47 -0.52
N LYS A 25 0.00 11.66 -0.84
CA LYS A 25 -0.82 12.89 -0.77
C LYS A 25 -1.80 12.97 -1.94
N ASP A 26 -2.83 13.79 -1.78
CA ASP A 26 -3.89 13.96 -2.79
C ASP A 26 -3.36 14.33 -4.17
N HIS A 27 -2.40 15.25 -4.25
CA HIS A 27 -1.85 15.68 -5.54
C HIS A 27 -1.06 14.56 -6.25
N GLU A 28 -0.48 13.63 -5.49
CA GLU A 28 0.21 12.47 -6.06
C GLU A 28 -0.78 11.48 -6.65
N VAL A 29 -1.85 11.19 -5.93
CA VAL A 29 -2.88 10.23 -6.35
C VAL A 29 -3.63 10.71 -7.59
N LYS A 30 -3.76 12.02 -7.78
CA LYS A 30 -4.39 12.59 -8.99
C LYS A 30 -3.65 12.20 -10.27
N GLN A 31 -2.38 11.88 -10.19
CA GLN A 31 -1.59 11.46 -11.35
C GLN A 31 -1.74 9.97 -11.67
N GLY A 32 -2.36 9.22 -10.80
CA GLY A 32 -2.63 7.81 -11.00
C GLY A 32 -2.47 7.01 -9.72
N ILE A 33 -3.16 5.89 -9.67
CA ILE A 33 -3.20 4.98 -8.52
C ILE A 33 -3.13 3.54 -9.03
N ILE A 34 -2.62 2.63 -8.23
CA ILE A 34 -2.67 1.20 -8.57
C ILE A 34 -4.14 0.76 -8.48
N GLU A 35 -4.62 0.07 -9.50
CA GLU A 35 -6.01 -0.39 -9.55
C GLU A 35 -6.36 -1.22 -8.32
N GLY A 36 -7.49 -0.89 -7.70
CA GLY A 36 -7.96 -1.56 -6.49
C GLY A 36 -7.46 -0.95 -5.19
N ALA A 37 -6.58 0.03 -5.24
CA ALA A 37 -6.08 0.69 -4.03
C ALA A 37 -7.13 1.61 -3.41
N ILE A 38 -7.12 1.63 -2.09
CA ILE A 38 -7.86 2.62 -1.30
C ILE A 38 -6.88 3.74 -0.97
N HIS A 39 -7.29 4.99 -1.17
CA HIS A 39 -6.45 6.13 -0.84
C HIS A 39 -6.70 6.61 0.59
N ILE A 40 -5.72 6.38 1.45
CA ILE A 40 -5.72 6.91 2.82
C ILE A 40 -4.39 7.63 3.03
N PRO A 41 -4.36 8.96 2.90
CA PRO A 41 -3.12 9.72 3.09
C PRO A 41 -2.47 9.43 4.44
N MET A 42 -1.16 9.45 4.49
CA MET A 42 -0.40 9.15 5.71
C MET A 42 -0.88 9.97 6.92
N SER A 43 -1.34 11.20 6.69
CA SER A 43 -1.88 12.05 7.76
C SER A 43 -3.15 11.51 8.41
N LEU A 44 -3.86 10.58 7.76
CA LEU A 44 -5.12 10.02 8.26
C LEU A 44 -4.97 8.59 8.79
N VAL A 45 -3.83 7.93 8.59
CA VAL A 45 -3.70 6.49 8.93
C VAL A 45 -3.85 6.23 10.42
N ASN A 46 -3.41 7.14 11.29
CA ASN A 46 -3.53 6.95 12.73
C ASN A 46 -4.98 6.89 13.21
N GLU A 47 -5.87 7.60 12.52
CA GLU A 47 -7.31 7.59 12.83
C GLU A 47 -8.02 6.41 12.15
N TRP A 48 -7.56 6.03 10.97
CA TRP A 48 -8.24 5.05 10.13
C TRP A 48 -7.89 3.59 10.49
N LEU A 49 -6.60 3.30 10.73
CA LEU A 49 -6.12 1.93 10.96
C LEU A 49 -6.78 1.24 12.17
N PRO A 50 -7.00 1.91 13.31
CA PRO A 50 -7.54 1.20 14.48
C PRO A 50 -8.90 0.54 14.25
N ALA A 51 -9.67 1.00 13.28
CA ALA A 51 -10.98 0.44 12.96
C ALA A 51 -10.93 -0.72 11.96
N GLN A 52 -9.75 -1.07 11.46
CA GLN A 52 -9.60 -2.06 10.40
C GLN A 52 -9.35 -3.46 10.97
N ASN A 53 -9.60 -4.48 10.14
CA ASN A 53 -9.44 -5.88 10.55
C ASN A 53 -7.97 -6.27 10.55
N ILE A 54 -7.43 -6.54 11.73
CA ILE A 54 -6.02 -6.91 11.92
C ILE A 54 -5.66 -8.29 11.35
N ASP A 55 -6.64 -9.13 11.08
CA ASP A 55 -6.41 -10.48 10.55
C ASP A 55 -6.31 -10.51 9.02
N ASN A 56 -6.77 -9.45 8.35
CA ASN A 56 -6.68 -9.34 6.89
C ASN A 56 -5.23 -9.08 6.46
N HIS A 57 -4.99 -9.26 5.16
CA HIS A 57 -3.70 -8.94 4.54
C HIS A 57 -3.72 -7.49 4.04
N TRP A 58 -2.71 -6.73 4.41
CA TRP A 58 -2.60 -5.30 4.14
C TRP A 58 -1.31 -4.99 3.42
N VAL A 59 -1.43 -4.34 2.25
CA VAL A 59 -0.28 -3.84 1.51
C VAL A 59 -0.34 -2.32 1.50
N PHE A 60 0.72 -1.69 1.95
CA PHE A 60 0.86 -0.23 1.91
C PHE A 60 1.88 0.16 0.86
N TYR A 61 1.60 1.24 0.13
CA TYR A 61 2.58 1.76 -0.80
C TYR A 61 2.55 3.29 -0.84
N CYS A 62 3.69 3.86 -1.27
CA CYS A 62 3.83 5.29 -1.49
C CYS A 62 4.62 5.53 -2.78
N HIS A 63 5.39 6.62 -2.85
CA HIS A 63 6.16 6.93 -4.06
C HIS A 63 7.35 5.97 -4.23
N VAL A 64 8.21 5.85 -3.20
CA VAL A 64 9.41 5.01 -3.24
C VAL A 64 9.53 4.01 -2.08
N GLY A 65 8.50 3.89 -1.24
CA GLY A 65 8.45 2.88 -0.18
C GLY A 65 8.82 3.35 1.22
N VAL A 66 9.20 4.61 1.41
CA VAL A 66 9.64 5.12 2.73
C VAL A 66 8.45 5.43 3.65
N ARG A 67 7.50 6.23 3.18
CA ARG A 67 6.31 6.58 3.97
C ARG A 67 5.47 5.35 4.28
N SER A 68 5.30 4.46 3.30
CA SER A 68 4.51 3.25 3.46
C SER A 68 5.16 2.27 4.45
N ALA A 69 6.49 2.20 4.51
CA ALA A 69 7.17 1.40 5.53
C ALA A 69 6.86 1.91 6.93
N LYS A 70 6.79 3.23 7.12
CA LYS A 70 6.42 3.82 8.41
C LYS A 70 4.98 3.47 8.78
N VAL A 71 4.07 3.51 7.81
CA VAL A 71 2.68 3.09 8.02
C VAL A 71 2.61 1.61 8.42
N GLY A 72 3.41 0.76 7.78
CA GLY A 72 3.50 -0.65 8.14
C GLY A 72 3.94 -0.86 9.59
N LEU A 73 4.86 -0.05 10.09
CA LEU A 73 5.27 -0.12 11.50
C LEU A 73 4.15 0.32 12.45
N ILE A 74 3.38 1.34 12.09
CA ILE A 74 2.20 1.76 12.85
C ILE A 74 1.20 0.60 12.93
N ALA A 75 0.92 -0.04 11.79
CA ALA A 75 0.01 -1.19 11.74
C ALA A 75 0.52 -2.34 12.60
N LYS A 76 1.81 -2.63 12.56
CA LYS A 76 2.42 -3.66 13.39
C LYS A 76 2.19 -3.39 14.87
N ASN A 77 2.39 -2.15 15.30
CA ASN A 77 2.18 -1.76 16.69
C ASN A 77 0.72 -1.85 17.12
N LEU A 78 -0.21 -1.79 16.18
CA LEU A 78 -1.64 -1.97 16.41
C LEU A 78 -2.08 -3.44 16.43
N GLY A 79 -1.14 -4.37 16.19
CA GLY A 79 -1.41 -5.80 16.20
C GLY A 79 -1.80 -6.41 14.86
N PHE A 80 -1.65 -5.68 13.76
CA PHE A 80 -1.90 -6.23 12.43
C PHE A 80 -0.96 -7.41 12.16
N LYS A 81 -1.50 -8.50 11.64
CA LYS A 81 -0.76 -9.76 11.51
C LYS A 81 -0.07 -9.96 10.17
N ASN A 82 -0.63 -9.40 9.10
CA ASN A 82 -0.17 -9.64 7.73
C ASN A 82 0.05 -8.30 7.03
N ILE A 83 1.28 -7.80 7.10
CA ILE A 83 1.64 -6.46 6.63
C ILE A 83 2.71 -6.57 5.55
N TYR A 84 2.49 -5.88 4.43
CA TYR A 84 3.44 -5.83 3.31
C TYR A 84 3.68 -4.38 2.91
N ASN A 85 4.92 -4.09 2.52
CA ASN A 85 5.31 -2.82 1.92
C ASN A 85 5.77 -3.06 0.50
N LEU A 86 5.24 -2.28 -0.45
CA LEU A 86 5.69 -2.35 -1.84
C LEU A 86 7.07 -1.70 -1.96
N SER A 87 8.10 -2.52 -2.15
CA SER A 87 9.48 -2.06 -2.32
C SER A 87 9.58 -1.15 -3.55
N GLY A 88 10.16 0.03 -3.34
CA GLY A 88 10.31 1.02 -4.40
C GLY A 88 9.01 1.73 -4.80
N GLY A 89 7.89 1.40 -4.20
CA GLY A 89 6.62 2.09 -4.37
C GLY A 89 6.12 2.18 -5.81
N VAL A 90 5.41 3.26 -6.10
CA VAL A 90 4.87 3.53 -7.44
C VAL A 90 5.96 3.62 -8.50
N VAL A 91 7.14 4.14 -8.14
CA VAL A 91 8.26 4.23 -9.08
C VAL A 91 8.65 2.84 -9.57
N ALA A 92 8.86 1.90 -8.64
CA ALA A 92 9.22 0.52 -9.02
C ALA A 92 8.09 -0.19 -9.75
N TRP A 93 6.83 0.06 -9.36
CA TRP A 93 5.66 -0.47 -10.05
C TRP A 93 5.67 -0.10 -11.53
N CYS A 94 5.83 1.18 -11.84
CA CYS A 94 5.86 1.68 -13.21
C CYS A 94 7.10 1.21 -13.97
N GLN A 95 8.26 1.12 -13.31
CA GLN A 95 9.49 0.61 -13.93
C GLN A 95 9.38 -0.88 -14.29
N SER A 96 8.48 -1.59 -13.65
CA SER A 96 8.22 -3.00 -13.94
C SER A 96 7.14 -3.20 -15.01
N ASP A 97 6.82 -2.14 -15.74
CA ASP A 97 5.84 -2.12 -16.83
C ASP A 97 4.38 -2.34 -16.37
N PHE A 98 4.12 -2.15 -15.09
CA PHE A 98 2.75 -2.09 -14.59
C PHE A 98 2.21 -0.67 -14.70
N GLU A 99 0.91 -0.55 -14.94
CA GLU A 99 0.28 0.74 -15.16
C GLU A 99 -0.45 1.25 -13.92
N LEU A 100 -0.65 2.57 -13.89
CA LEU A 100 -1.55 3.23 -12.95
C LEU A 100 -2.83 3.59 -13.68
N ILE A 101 -3.93 3.62 -12.95
CA ILE A 101 -5.20 4.12 -13.46
C ILE A 101 -5.46 5.51 -12.89
N LYS A 102 -6.24 6.30 -13.62
CA LYS A 102 -6.73 7.58 -13.10
C LYS A 102 -8.11 7.41 -12.50
N LEU A 103 -8.30 8.07 -11.38
CA LEU A 103 -9.61 8.09 -10.72
C LEU A 103 -10.58 8.99 -11.44
#